data_4141d2c1772a672ac9957c2feb392bd2
#
_entry.id   4141d2c1772a672ac9957c2feb392bd2
#
_cell.length_a   1.000
_cell.length_b   1.000
_cell.length_c   1.000
_cell.angle_alpha   90.00
_cell.angle_beta   90.00
_cell.angle_gamma   90.00
#
_symmetry.space_group_name_H-M   'P 1'
#
loop_
_entity.id
_entity.type
_entity.pdbx_description
1 polymer ?
#
loop_
_entity_poly.entity_id
_entity_poly.type
_entity_poly.pdbx_seq_one_letter_code
_entity_poly.pdbx_strand_id
1 'polypeptide(L)'
;MSELKYYEVTDRIECMADDKYEPIIQSFSNYLQDKSKGEELRSVIDRKLLNSFFDDYPLYMNNKDVQDFFYPIYSPFLRDTILFGQEYDKKLREWLEGDYKWRLLYRASEHDYTAESFHDYCDDKGPTLIMIKSSGGWIFGGYTTQS
;
A
#
# COMPACT_ATOMS: atom_id res chain seq x y z
N MET A 1 -21.12 -15.66 -7.53
CA MET A 1 -20.66 -14.26 -7.48
C MET A 1 -19.14 -14.11 -7.62
N SER A 2 -18.43 -15.17 -7.54
CA SER A 2 -16.96 -15.13 -7.57
C SER A 2 -16.38 -15.06 -8.97
N GLU A 3 -16.72 -15.96 -9.89
CA GLU A 3 -16.08 -15.99 -11.22
C GLU A 3 -16.44 -14.81 -12.13
N LEU A 4 -17.70 -14.41 -12.19
CA LEU A 4 -18.14 -13.32 -13.08
C LEU A 4 -17.58 -11.95 -12.66
N LYS A 5 -17.45 -11.69 -11.36
CA LYS A 5 -16.77 -10.49 -10.86
C LYS A 5 -15.28 -10.47 -11.14
N TYR A 6 -14.70 -11.63 -11.22
CA TYR A 6 -13.31 -11.84 -11.47
C TYR A 6 -12.92 -11.48 -12.90
N TYR A 7 -13.63 -12.05 -13.86
CA TYR A 7 -13.49 -11.72 -15.27
C TYR A 7 -13.79 -10.25 -15.53
N GLU A 8 -14.81 -9.70 -14.89
CA GLU A 8 -15.17 -8.30 -15.04
C GLU A 8 -14.08 -7.35 -14.56
N VAL A 9 -13.37 -7.67 -13.47
CA VAL A 9 -12.26 -6.86 -12.97
C VAL A 9 -11.04 -6.98 -13.90
N THR A 10 -10.67 -8.18 -14.31
CA THR A 10 -9.55 -8.39 -15.24
C THR A 10 -9.83 -7.83 -16.62
N ASP A 11 -11.00 -8.06 -17.17
CA ASP A 11 -11.39 -7.54 -18.48
C ASP A 11 -11.40 -6.01 -18.49
N ARG A 12 -11.90 -5.37 -17.44
CA ARG A 12 -11.85 -3.91 -17.34
C ARG A 12 -10.43 -3.38 -17.20
N ILE A 13 -9.60 -4.02 -16.42
CA ILE A 13 -8.20 -3.64 -16.27
C ILE A 13 -7.49 -3.80 -17.63
N GLU A 14 -7.63 -4.92 -18.28
CA GLU A 14 -7.01 -5.22 -19.57
C GLU A 14 -7.49 -4.27 -20.68
N CYS A 15 -8.76 -3.88 -20.68
CA CYS A 15 -9.32 -2.99 -21.68
C CYS A 15 -9.04 -1.50 -21.44
N MET A 16 -8.78 -1.09 -20.20
CA MET A 16 -8.70 0.31 -19.80
C MET A 16 -7.29 0.74 -19.37
N ALA A 17 -6.42 -0.21 -19.02
CA ALA A 17 -5.12 0.12 -18.50
C ALA A 17 -4.14 0.49 -19.61
N ASP A 18 -3.37 1.53 -19.38
CA ASP A 18 -2.17 1.82 -20.15
C ASP A 18 -1.24 0.61 -20.15
N ASP A 19 -0.51 0.38 -21.25
CA ASP A 19 0.51 -0.68 -21.39
C ASP A 19 1.53 -0.68 -20.24
N LYS A 20 1.75 0.46 -19.60
CA LYS A 20 2.61 0.60 -18.42
C LYS A 20 2.18 -0.27 -17.23
N TYR A 21 0.89 -0.60 -17.12
CA TYR A 21 0.35 -1.41 -16.02
C TYR A 21 0.30 -2.92 -16.31
N GLU A 22 0.72 -3.33 -17.51
CA GLU A 22 0.73 -4.74 -17.92
C GLU A 22 1.40 -5.68 -16.89
N PRO A 23 2.56 -5.33 -16.29
CA PRO A 23 3.19 -6.19 -15.29
C PRO A 23 2.30 -6.44 -14.06
N ILE A 24 1.53 -5.43 -13.62
CA ILE A 24 0.61 -5.56 -12.47
C ILE A 24 -0.58 -6.43 -12.83
N ILE A 25 -1.19 -6.19 -13.98
CA ILE A 25 -2.33 -6.94 -14.50
C ILE A 25 -1.97 -8.40 -14.70
N GLN A 26 -0.82 -8.68 -15.30
CA GLN A 26 -0.35 -10.04 -15.55
C GLN A 26 -0.08 -10.79 -14.23
N SER A 27 0.55 -10.15 -13.25
CA SER A 27 0.78 -10.74 -11.93
C SER A 27 -0.53 -11.08 -11.24
N PHE A 28 -1.51 -10.19 -11.29
CA PHE A 28 -2.83 -10.41 -10.71
C PHE A 28 -3.58 -11.54 -11.45
N SER A 29 -3.59 -11.54 -12.77
CA SER A 29 -4.22 -12.59 -13.57
C SER A 29 -3.63 -13.97 -13.27
N ASN A 30 -2.30 -14.07 -13.12
CA ASN A 30 -1.62 -15.32 -12.73
C ASN A 30 -1.99 -15.75 -11.30
N TYR A 31 -2.11 -14.80 -10.37
CA TYR A 31 -2.58 -15.09 -9.00
C TYR A 31 -4.01 -15.66 -9.01
N LEU A 32 -4.87 -15.17 -9.88
CA LEU A 32 -6.24 -15.66 -10.00
C LEU A 32 -6.29 -17.11 -10.46
N GLN A 33 -5.34 -17.53 -11.29
CA GLN A 33 -5.23 -18.93 -11.76
C GLN A 33 -4.64 -19.84 -10.70
N ASP A 34 -3.66 -19.37 -9.92
CA ASP A 34 -3.01 -20.12 -8.85
C ASP A 34 -2.66 -19.22 -7.66
N LYS A 35 -3.56 -19.16 -6.69
CA LYS A 35 -3.39 -18.32 -5.49
C LYS A 35 -2.22 -18.71 -4.61
N SER A 36 -1.70 -19.93 -4.73
CA SER A 36 -0.53 -20.38 -3.97
C SER A 36 0.77 -19.66 -4.34
N LYS A 37 0.82 -19.05 -5.53
CA LYS A 37 1.95 -18.27 -6.03
C LYS A 37 1.93 -16.79 -5.64
N GLY A 38 1.00 -16.38 -4.79
CA GLY A 38 0.81 -14.97 -4.44
C GLY A 38 2.07 -14.25 -3.98
N GLU A 39 2.87 -14.85 -3.10
CA GLU A 39 4.10 -14.25 -2.59
C GLU A 39 5.16 -14.05 -3.71
N GLU A 40 5.37 -15.06 -4.54
CA GLU A 40 6.28 -15.00 -5.68
C GLU A 40 5.85 -13.91 -6.67
N LEU A 41 4.57 -13.88 -7.03
CA LEU A 41 4.01 -12.92 -7.98
C LEU A 41 4.08 -11.48 -7.45
N ARG A 42 3.86 -11.26 -6.15
CA ARG A 42 3.99 -9.94 -5.53
C ARG A 42 5.43 -9.44 -5.49
N SER A 43 6.40 -10.33 -5.36
CA SER A 43 7.82 -9.96 -5.20
C SER A 43 8.42 -9.20 -6.40
N VAL A 44 7.83 -9.35 -7.57
CA VAL A 44 8.30 -8.72 -8.82
C VAL A 44 7.55 -7.42 -9.16
N ILE A 45 6.56 -7.02 -8.38
CA ILE A 45 5.75 -5.83 -8.64
C ILE A 45 6.51 -4.56 -8.20
N ASP A 46 6.67 -3.61 -9.10
CA ASP A 46 7.19 -2.27 -8.79
C ASP A 46 6.16 -1.46 -7.98
N ARG A 47 6.56 -0.97 -6.80
CA ARG A 47 5.65 -0.28 -5.89
C ARG A 47 5.21 1.10 -6.36
N LYS A 48 6.08 1.84 -7.04
CA LYS A 48 5.72 3.15 -7.60
C LYS A 48 4.69 2.99 -8.70
N LEU A 49 4.87 1.97 -9.52
CA LEU A 49 3.91 1.62 -10.56
C LEU A 49 2.57 1.18 -9.96
N LEU A 50 2.61 0.40 -8.86
CA LEU A 50 1.42 -0.03 -8.15
C LEU A 50 0.65 1.14 -7.53
N ASN A 51 1.34 2.11 -6.92
CA ASN A 51 0.72 3.33 -6.41
C ASN A 51 0.03 4.11 -7.53
N SER A 52 0.70 4.27 -8.67
CA SER A 52 0.11 4.94 -9.85
C SER A 52 -1.11 4.19 -10.38
N PHE A 53 -1.07 2.87 -10.39
CA PHE A 53 -2.21 2.04 -10.80
C PHE A 53 -3.44 2.29 -9.92
N PHE A 54 -3.29 2.28 -8.61
CA PHE A 54 -4.42 2.53 -7.70
C PHE A 54 -4.81 4.00 -7.60
N ASP A 55 -3.96 4.94 -8.00
CA ASP A 55 -4.36 6.33 -8.22
C ASP A 55 -5.33 6.47 -9.40
N ASP A 56 -5.01 5.80 -10.49
CA ASP A 56 -5.82 5.84 -11.71
C ASP A 56 -7.09 4.97 -11.58
N TYR A 57 -7.02 3.88 -10.80
CA TYR A 57 -8.11 2.90 -10.65
C TYR A 57 -8.42 2.56 -9.18
N PRO A 58 -8.81 3.54 -8.34
CA PRO A 58 -8.98 3.32 -6.89
C PRO A 58 -10.10 2.35 -6.54
N LEU A 59 -11.13 2.22 -7.38
CA LEU A 59 -12.29 1.38 -7.10
C LEU A 59 -11.99 -0.13 -7.16
N TYR A 60 -10.89 -0.54 -7.79
CA TYR A 60 -10.50 -1.95 -7.82
C TYR A 60 -10.15 -2.51 -6.45
N MET A 61 -9.68 -1.66 -5.51
CA MET A 61 -9.44 -2.08 -4.12
C MET A 61 -10.71 -2.47 -3.34
N ASN A 62 -11.89 -2.23 -3.88
CA ASN A 62 -13.15 -2.71 -3.30
C ASN A 62 -13.43 -4.20 -3.59
N ASN A 63 -12.67 -4.82 -4.48
CA ASN A 63 -12.77 -6.24 -4.79
C ASN A 63 -11.95 -7.08 -3.81
N LYS A 64 -12.54 -8.16 -3.27
CA LYS A 64 -11.89 -9.01 -2.27
C LYS A 64 -10.61 -9.69 -2.78
N ASP A 65 -10.60 -10.18 -3.99
CA ASP A 65 -9.43 -10.85 -4.57
C ASP A 65 -8.29 -9.85 -4.83
N VAL A 66 -8.62 -8.64 -5.23
CA VAL A 66 -7.67 -7.52 -5.35
C VAL A 66 -7.06 -7.20 -3.98
N GLN A 67 -7.90 -7.09 -2.95
CA GLN A 67 -7.43 -6.87 -1.57
C GLN A 67 -6.51 -8.00 -1.12
N ASP A 68 -6.91 -9.25 -1.27
CA ASP A 68 -6.13 -10.41 -0.82
C ASP A 68 -4.75 -10.49 -1.50
N PHE A 69 -4.68 -10.07 -2.76
CA PHE A 69 -3.42 -10.07 -3.50
C PHE A 69 -2.53 -8.87 -3.16
N PHE A 70 -3.08 -7.65 -3.14
CA PHE A 70 -2.27 -6.43 -3.06
C PHE A 70 -2.03 -5.91 -1.64
N TYR A 71 -2.90 -6.16 -0.65
CA TYR A 71 -2.69 -5.67 0.71
C TYR A 71 -1.33 -6.06 1.33
N PRO A 72 -0.72 -7.23 1.04
CA PRO A 72 0.62 -7.52 1.55
C PRO A 72 1.72 -6.60 1.03
N ILE A 73 1.49 -5.84 -0.04
CA ILE A 73 2.48 -4.94 -0.66
C ILE A 73 1.96 -3.52 -0.91
N TYR A 74 0.71 -3.24 -0.60
CA TYR A 74 0.07 -1.94 -0.82
C TYR A 74 -0.86 -1.58 0.33
N SER A 75 -0.74 -0.37 0.84
CA SER A 75 -1.66 0.20 1.81
C SER A 75 -2.41 1.37 1.18
N PRO A 76 -3.73 1.29 1.01
CA PRO A 76 -4.52 2.43 0.55
C PRO A 76 -4.58 3.57 1.56
N PHE A 77 -4.29 3.29 2.85
CA PHE A 77 -4.24 4.29 3.90
C PHE A 77 -2.86 4.95 4.02
N LEU A 78 -1.78 4.15 3.98
CA LEU A 78 -0.38 4.60 4.06
C LEU A 78 0.37 4.20 2.79
N ARG A 79 0.10 4.85 1.69
CA ARG A 79 0.50 4.47 0.32
C ARG A 79 1.95 4.10 0.13
N ASP A 80 2.86 4.85 0.73
CA ASP A 80 4.30 4.69 0.54
C ASP A 80 4.97 3.87 1.66
N THR A 81 4.19 3.27 2.57
CA THR A 81 4.72 2.45 3.65
C THR A 81 5.33 1.15 3.13
N ILE A 82 6.37 0.68 3.83
CA ILE A 82 6.87 -0.71 3.72
C ILE A 82 6.38 -1.59 4.88
N LEU A 83 5.56 -1.02 5.77
CA LEU A 83 4.94 -1.72 6.91
C LEU A 83 3.51 -2.07 6.52
N PHE A 84 3.35 -3.21 5.85
CA PHE A 84 2.08 -3.63 5.27
C PHE A 84 1.29 -4.53 6.20
N GLY A 85 -0.02 -4.50 6.01
CA GLY A 85 -0.97 -5.40 6.64
C GLY A 85 -2.35 -4.76 6.71
N GLN A 86 -3.36 -5.46 6.26
CA GLN A 86 -4.75 -5.01 6.31
C GLN A 86 -5.20 -4.67 7.75
N GLU A 87 -4.69 -5.41 8.73
CA GLU A 87 -4.98 -5.18 10.15
C GLU A 87 -4.44 -3.84 10.66
N TYR A 88 -3.29 -3.38 10.16
CA TYR A 88 -2.72 -2.08 10.52
C TYR A 88 -3.54 -0.94 9.93
N ASP A 89 -3.90 -1.02 8.66
CA ASP A 89 -4.77 -0.06 8.01
C ASP A 89 -6.11 0.07 8.75
N LYS A 90 -6.71 -1.05 9.11
CA LYS A 90 -7.96 -1.08 9.84
C LYS A 90 -7.84 -0.39 11.20
N LYS A 91 -6.83 -0.75 12.00
CA LYS A 91 -6.59 -0.14 13.32
C LYS A 91 -6.28 1.34 13.23
N LEU A 92 -5.46 1.76 12.27
CA LEU A 92 -5.14 3.17 12.09
C LEU A 92 -6.38 3.99 11.71
N ARG A 93 -7.26 3.45 10.87
CA ARG A 93 -8.53 4.10 10.53
C ARG A 93 -9.47 4.19 11.73
N GLU A 94 -9.47 3.19 12.60
CA GLU A 94 -10.26 3.20 13.85
C GLU A 94 -9.74 4.23 14.86
N TRP A 95 -8.42 4.41 14.96
CA TRP A 95 -7.78 5.34 15.91
C TRP A 95 -7.71 6.78 15.41
N LEU A 96 -7.51 6.96 14.11
CA LEU A 96 -7.36 8.25 13.46
C LEU A 96 -8.66 8.55 12.69
N GLU A 97 -9.66 9.03 13.42
CA GLU A 97 -10.94 9.41 12.83
C GLU A 97 -10.76 10.54 11.82
N GLY A 98 -11.20 10.33 10.59
CA GLY A 98 -11.14 11.33 9.53
C GLY A 98 -10.71 10.76 8.17
N ASP A 99 -10.92 11.57 7.14
CA ASP A 99 -10.51 11.25 5.77
C ASP A 99 -9.13 11.87 5.49
N TYR A 100 -8.08 11.18 5.89
CA TYR A 100 -6.72 11.64 5.74
C TYR A 100 -6.08 11.14 4.45
N LYS A 101 -5.34 12.03 3.78
CA LYS A 101 -4.38 11.66 2.72
C LYS A 101 -2.98 11.72 3.30
N TRP A 102 -2.41 10.56 3.55
CA TRP A 102 -1.07 10.45 4.12
C TRP A 102 0.00 10.58 3.04
N ARG A 103 1.08 11.26 3.38
CA ARG A 103 2.29 11.40 2.57
C ARG A 103 3.50 10.98 3.39
N LEU A 104 4.34 10.13 2.82
CA LEU A 104 5.62 9.78 3.43
C LEU A 104 6.53 11.02 3.46
N LEU A 105 7.01 11.38 4.63
CA LEU A 105 7.99 12.45 4.84
C LEU A 105 9.40 11.89 4.98
N TYR A 106 9.55 10.85 5.78
CA TYR A 106 10.84 10.30 6.16
C TYR A 106 10.77 8.77 6.24
N ARG A 107 11.83 8.13 5.75
CA ARG A 107 12.07 6.70 5.94
C ARG A 107 13.56 6.52 6.26
N ALA A 108 13.87 6.04 7.46
CA ALA A 108 15.24 5.92 7.95
C ALA A 108 16.17 5.13 7.01
N SER A 109 15.67 4.08 6.36
CA SER A 109 16.43 3.28 5.40
C SER A 109 16.77 3.99 4.07
N GLU A 110 16.12 5.11 3.78
CA GLU A 110 16.33 5.90 2.56
C GLU A 110 17.03 7.24 2.83
N HIS A 111 16.81 7.81 4.03
CA HIS A 111 17.28 9.14 4.38
C HIS A 111 18.47 9.13 5.36
N ASP A 112 18.71 8.11 6.07
CA ASP A 112 19.64 7.74 7.13
C ASP A 112 18.95 7.63 8.52
N TYR A 113 19.70 7.13 9.53
CA TYR A 113 19.17 6.86 10.87
C TYR A 113 19.53 7.93 11.90
N THR A 114 19.76 9.18 11.46
CA THR A 114 20.12 10.28 12.37
C THR A 114 18.89 11.08 12.82
N ALA A 115 18.98 11.64 14.02
CA ALA A 115 17.97 12.55 14.53
C ALA A 115 17.88 13.83 13.70
N GLU A 116 19.04 14.32 13.22
CA GLU A 116 19.13 15.51 12.36
C GLU A 116 18.31 15.34 11.08
N SER A 117 18.52 14.23 10.35
CA SER A 117 17.76 13.93 9.15
C SER A 117 16.26 13.79 9.44
N PHE A 118 15.88 13.12 10.53
CA PHE A 118 14.49 13.03 10.93
C PHE A 118 13.86 14.42 11.12
N HIS A 119 14.52 15.32 11.85
CA HIS A 119 14.02 16.67 12.10
C HIS A 119 13.93 17.49 10.80
N ASP A 120 14.91 17.41 9.91
CA ASP A 120 14.90 18.12 8.63
C ASP A 120 13.68 17.78 7.76
N TYR A 121 13.25 16.52 7.80
CA TYR A 121 12.11 16.06 7.01
C TYR A 121 10.75 16.21 7.71
N CYS A 122 10.71 16.15 9.03
CA CYS A 122 9.46 15.99 9.79
C CYS A 122 9.03 17.23 10.56
N ASP A 123 9.94 18.12 10.96
CA ASP A 123 9.57 19.30 11.75
C ASP A 123 8.72 20.29 10.94
N ASP A 124 7.81 20.95 11.61
CA ASP A 124 6.90 21.95 11.03
C ASP A 124 6.02 21.45 9.86
N LYS A 125 5.78 20.13 9.80
CA LYS A 125 4.94 19.52 8.75
C LYS A 125 3.47 19.34 9.16
N GLY A 126 3.11 19.71 10.40
CA GLY A 126 1.77 19.53 10.94
C GLY A 126 1.53 18.14 11.53
N PRO A 127 0.30 17.65 11.57
CA PRO A 127 0.01 16.34 12.16
C PRO A 127 0.84 15.22 11.53
N THR A 128 1.54 14.46 12.37
CA THR A 128 2.45 13.39 11.92
C THR A 128 2.14 12.06 12.59
N LEU A 129 2.30 10.98 11.82
CA LEU A 129 2.24 9.60 12.28
C LEU A 129 3.63 8.98 12.14
N ILE A 130 4.16 8.45 13.23
CA ILE A 130 5.43 7.72 13.25
C ILE A 130 5.10 6.24 13.39
N MET A 131 5.70 5.41 12.54
CA MET A 131 5.62 3.96 12.63
C MET A 131 7.02 3.35 12.66
N ILE A 132 7.26 2.46 13.60
CA ILE A 132 8.55 1.81 13.82
C ILE A 132 8.35 0.30 13.82
N LYS A 133 9.21 -0.40 13.09
CA LYS A 133 9.31 -1.86 13.15
C LYS A 133 10.62 -2.25 13.84
N SER A 134 10.50 -2.97 14.95
CA SER A 134 11.67 -3.50 15.67
C SER A 134 12.29 -4.69 14.94
N SER A 135 13.51 -5.05 15.32
CA SER A 135 14.18 -6.27 14.83
C SER A 135 13.43 -7.56 15.19
N GLY A 136 12.63 -7.55 16.27
CA GLY A 136 11.74 -8.64 16.64
C GLY A 136 10.41 -8.69 15.88
N GLY A 137 10.20 -7.80 14.91
CA GLY A 137 9.00 -7.77 14.07
C GLY A 137 7.81 -7.00 14.65
N TRP A 138 7.94 -6.42 15.85
CA TRP A 138 6.89 -5.61 16.45
C TRP A 138 6.76 -4.26 15.76
N ILE A 139 5.52 -3.83 15.50
CA ILE A 139 5.22 -2.51 14.96
C ILE A 139 4.57 -1.67 16.04
N PHE A 140 5.10 -0.49 16.27
CA PHE A 140 4.60 0.50 17.23
C PHE A 140 4.85 1.90 16.70
N GLY A 141 4.27 2.90 17.33
CA GLY A 141 4.45 4.26 16.91
C GLY A 141 3.61 5.25 17.69
N GLY A 142 3.47 6.44 17.17
CA GLY A 142 2.69 7.50 17.79
C GLY A 142 2.15 8.49 16.78
N TYR A 143 1.09 9.15 17.15
CA TYR A 143 0.46 10.22 16.38
C TYR A 143 0.48 11.51 17.18
N THR A 144 0.82 12.61 16.53
CA THR A 144 0.73 13.95 17.10
C THR A 144 -0.01 14.88 16.17
N THR A 145 -0.80 15.79 16.72
CA THR A 145 -1.45 16.88 15.99
C THR A 145 -0.59 18.13 15.93
N GLN A 146 0.52 18.16 16.67
CA GLN A 146 1.45 19.28 16.74
C GLN A 146 2.68 19.00 15.87
N SER A 147 3.21 20.05 15.28
CA SER A 147 4.49 20.04 14.56
C SER A 147 5.62 20.59 15.43
#